data_991f312a91ac9d2796315cb0f3ec18a2
#
_entry.id   991f312a91ac9d2796315cb0f3ec18a2
#
_cell.length_a   1.000
_cell.length_b   1.000
_cell.length_c   1.000
_cell.angle_alpha   90.00
_cell.angle_beta   90.00
_cell.angle_gamma   90.00
#
_symmetry.space_group_name_H-M   'P 1'
#
loop_
_entity.id
_entity.type
_entity.pdbx_description
1 polymer ?
#
loop_
_entity_poly.entity_id
_entity_poly.type
_entity_poly.pdbx_seq_one_letter_code
_entity_poly.pdbx_strand_id
1 'polypeptide(L)'
;MRAAVGGFFHETNTFCAIRTDLDSFKARDYIDADDVKEFTEYFNDAREITGFLRTLAKYNDDVLPLPAAFATPSGLIEKDVYVAIKERMLERIAFTKPDVVFLNLHGAAVVEGFDDCEGDLLSSIKALVGEGTPIYAVLDLHANVSPLMVKNADLLLGYNTEPHVDIRKRESECVEIYHRQLEKGFVMKTAYAQPPLLLPAINTDTNGGAMTPFIAQAFEYEKQAGVINVSPFAGFYGSDKYNAGPSIICTVTTDVSDAQAICNDISNMFIDRKDSFFVHLDPLDKIICTIKSAPSKKYAVIDECDDPLGGGPADGTYILDKLIEGGINKIGVSTICDREITEMAFVAGEGAVIKGLLGGKTDNKHGRSLPITAVVTKLICKPIPMCEANGEEFADYGETYTDYGRIAVISTEQADIVVTENKVPTEMINIFRHLDIDSNKYSVLVLKGFGHSYKANFSDKEYVYFTAESIGVNNPDVTKIGEFKKIRRPVYPLDMK
;
A
#
# COMPACT_ATOMS: atom_id res chain seq x y z
N MET A 1 -9.74 19.03 -25.06
CA MET A 1 -8.43 19.54 -24.57
C MET A 1 -7.37 18.45 -24.67
N ARG A 2 -6.10 18.81 -24.42
CA ARG A 2 -4.96 17.88 -24.50
C ARG A 2 -4.45 17.60 -23.08
N ALA A 3 -4.78 16.45 -22.54
CA ALA A 3 -4.49 16.05 -21.17
C ALA A 3 -3.30 15.09 -21.11
N ALA A 4 -2.22 15.48 -20.45
CA ALA A 4 -1.14 14.55 -20.12
C ALA A 4 -1.52 13.68 -18.95
N VAL A 5 -1.38 12.35 -19.07
CA VAL A 5 -1.80 11.37 -18.07
C VAL A 5 -0.69 10.37 -17.80
N GLY A 6 -0.34 10.19 -16.53
CA GLY A 6 0.65 9.21 -16.09
C GLY A 6 0.69 9.01 -14.58
N GLY A 7 1.71 8.33 -14.08
CA GLY A 7 1.80 8.06 -12.65
C GLY A 7 3.18 7.61 -12.19
N PHE A 8 3.43 7.84 -10.91
CA PHE A 8 4.59 7.30 -10.19
C PHE A 8 4.14 6.90 -8.78
N PHE A 9 4.08 5.60 -8.54
CA PHE A 9 3.42 5.08 -7.36
C PHE A 9 4.30 4.06 -6.64
N HIS A 10 4.69 4.39 -5.43
CA HIS A 10 5.40 3.47 -4.55
C HIS A 10 5.25 3.90 -3.09
N GLU A 11 4.92 2.96 -2.23
CA GLU A 11 4.97 3.14 -0.80
C GLU A 11 6.30 2.63 -0.27
N THR A 12 7.17 3.53 0.15
CA THR A 12 8.54 3.19 0.54
C THR A 12 8.68 2.98 2.04
N ASN A 13 8.95 1.74 2.44
CA ASN A 13 9.40 1.44 3.80
C ASN A 13 10.93 1.59 3.88
N THR A 14 11.39 2.70 4.44
CA THR A 14 12.83 3.02 4.51
C THR A 14 13.62 2.09 5.44
N PHE A 15 12.93 1.25 6.22
CA PHE A 15 13.53 0.26 7.10
C PHE A 15 13.67 -1.11 6.44
N CYS A 16 13.03 -1.33 5.28
CA CYS A 16 13.15 -2.54 4.49
C CYS A 16 14.52 -2.59 3.78
N ALA A 17 15.16 -3.75 3.77
CA ALA A 17 16.47 -3.94 3.15
C ALA A 17 16.40 -4.16 1.63
N ILE A 18 15.24 -4.56 1.10
CA ILE A 18 15.05 -4.80 -0.34
C ILE A 18 14.92 -3.46 -1.05
N ARG A 19 15.78 -3.21 -2.03
CA ARG A 19 15.70 -2.02 -2.91
C ARG A 19 14.61 -2.18 -3.96
N THR A 20 14.04 -1.07 -4.39
CA THR A 20 13.08 -1.02 -5.50
C THR A 20 13.81 -0.56 -6.75
N ASP A 21 14.04 -1.49 -7.65
CA ASP A 21 14.67 -1.30 -8.96
C ASP A 21 13.63 -1.19 -10.09
N LEU A 22 14.09 -1.06 -11.33
CA LEU A 22 13.19 -0.99 -12.49
C LEU A 22 12.39 -2.29 -12.70
N ASP A 23 12.97 -3.44 -12.37
CA ASP A 23 12.27 -4.71 -12.54
C ASP A 23 11.14 -4.86 -11.50
N SER A 24 11.25 -4.23 -10.34
CA SER A 24 10.18 -4.11 -9.36
C SER A 24 8.96 -3.35 -9.91
N PHE A 25 9.17 -2.28 -10.68
CA PHE A 25 8.11 -1.57 -11.38
C PHE A 25 7.51 -2.42 -12.51
N LYS A 26 8.34 -3.07 -13.32
CA LYS A 26 7.87 -3.96 -14.41
C LYS A 26 7.10 -5.17 -13.89
N ALA A 27 7.42 -5.65 -12.70
CA ALA A 27 6.75 -6.79 -12.08
C ALA A 27 5.31 -6.47 -11.63
N ARG A 28 4.99 -5.18 -11.41
CA ARG A 28 3.63 -4.75 -11.13
C ARG A 28 3.02 -4.09 -12.37
N ASP A 29 3.33 -2.81 -12.62
CA ASP A 29 2.81 -2.06 -13.76
C ASP A 29 3.82 -1.01 -14.21
N TYR A 30 4.38 -1.18 -15.40
CA TYR A 30 5.27 -0.19 -16.00
C TYR A 30 5.00 -0.07 -17.49
N ILE A 31 4.62 1.11 -17.92
CA ILE A 31 4.45 1.45 -19.31
C ILE A 31 5.08 2.80 -19.65
N ASP A 32 5.80 2.85 -20.75
CA ASP A 32 6.34 4.05 -21.39
C ASP A 32 5.95 4.04 -22.88
N ALA A 33 4.63 4.09 -23.15
CA ALA A 33 4.09 4.09 -24.51
C ALA A 33 3.96 5.50 -25.07
N ASP A 34 4.40 5.70 -26.30
CA ASP A 34 4.14 6.95 -27.07
C ASP A 34 2.77 6.89 -27.78
N ASP A 35 2.27 5.70 -28.05
CA ASP A 35 0.98 5.47 -28.69
C ASP A 35 -0.17 5.49 -27.69
N VAL A 36 -1.17 6.34 -27.96
CA VAL A 36 -2.35 6.50 -27.08
C VAL A 36 -3.16 5.21 -26.97
N LYS A 37 -3.26 4.45 -28.08
CA LYS A 37 -4.03 3.21 -28.10
C LYS A 37 -3.36 2.14 -27.24
N GLU A 38 -2.03 1.97 -27.36
CA GLU A 38 -1.25 1.08 -26.51
C GLU A 38 -1.43 1.42 -25.03
N PHE A 39 -1.31 2.71 -24.68
CA PHE A 39 -1.49 3.19 -23.31
C PHE A 39 -2.90 2.94 -22.77
N THR A 40 -3.93 3.24 -23.55
CA THR A 40 -5.32 3.07 -23.13
C THR A 40 -5.74 1.59 -23.06
N GLU A 41 -5.22 0.74 -23.95
CA GLU A 41 -5.43 -0.71 -23.89
C GLU A 41 -4.77 -1.33 -22.67
N TYR A 42 -3.56 -0.86 -22.30
CA TYR A 42 -2.86 -1.33 -21.10
C TYR A 42 -3.65 -1.06 -19.82
N PHE A 43 -4.24 0.14 -19.70
CA PHE A 43 -5.01 0.55 -18.53
C PHE A 43 -6.53 0.33 -18.64
N ASN A 44 -7.02 -0.48 -19.59
CA ASN A 44 -8.46 -0.63 -19.81
C ASN A 44 -9.22 -1.07 -18.56
N ASP A 45 -8.64 -1.97 -17.77
CA ASP A 45 -9.22 -2.51 -16.54
C ASP A 45 -8.31 -2.41 -15.31
N ALA A 46 -7.21 -1.64 -15.40
CA ALA A 46 -6.31 -1.40 -14.27
C ALA A 46 -7.00 -0.63 -13.13
N ARG A 47 -6.44 -0.70 -11.94
CA ARG A 47 -6.93 0.07 -10.78
C ARG A 47 -6.68 1.54 -10.94
N GLU A 48 -5.44 1.89 -11.24
CA GLU A 48 -4.92 3.24 -11.41
C GLU A 48 -5.04 3.68 -12.88
N ILE A 49 -5.08 5.00 -13.14
CA ILE A 49 -5.14 5.65 -14.46
C ILE A 49 -6.50 5.49 -15.18
N THR A 50 -7.20 4.38 -15.02
CA THR A 50 -8.46 4.08 -15.72
C THR A 50 -9.54 5.13 -15.50
N GLY A 51 -9.66 5.69 -14.30
CA GLY A 51 -10.63 6.73 -13.97
C GLY A 51 -10.39 8.02 -14.77
N PHE A 52 -9.12 8.44 -14.91
CA PHE A 52 -8.75 9.56 -15.77
C PHE A 52 -9.16 9.28 -17.21
N LEU A 53 -8.72 8.15 -17.78
CA LEU A 53 -8.95 7.81 -19.19
C LEU A 53 -10.44 7.75 -19.54
N ARG A 54 -11.25 7.05 -18.73
CA ARG A 54 -12.69 6.93 -18.95
C ARG A 54 -13.41 8.26 -18.87
N THR A 55 -12.97 9.15 -17.98
CA THR A 55 -13.62 10.45 -17.80
C THR A 55 -13.20 11.43 -18.88
N LEU A 56 -11.91 11.47 -19.27
CA LEU A 56 -11.44 12.25 -20.41
C LEU A 56 -12.18 11.86 -21.71
N ALA A 57 -12.41 10.55 -21.92
CA ALA A 57 -13.16 10.07 -23.09
C ALA A 57 -14.62 10.58 -23.10
N LYS A 58 -15.30 10.73 -21.93
CA LYS A 58 -16.65 11.31 -21.84
C LYS A 58 -16.68 12.79 -22.29
N TYR A 59 -15.59 13.52 -22.08
CA TYR A 59 -15.46 14.91 -22.48
C TYR A 59 -14.86 15.07 -23.90
N ASN A 60 -14.53 13.97 -24.60
CA ASN A 60 -13.83 13.96 -25.89
C ASN A 60 -12.48 14.68 -25.85
N ASP A 61 -11.74 14.49 -24.79
CA ASP A 61 -10.41 15.04 -24.60
C ASP A 61 -9.33 14.14 -25.19
N ASP A 62 -8.25 14.76 -25.70
CA ASP A 62 -7.09 14.05 -26.21
C ASP A 62 -6.18 13.64 -25.05
N VAL A 63 -5.87 12.36 -24.96
CA VAL A 63 -4.90 11.81 -24.00
C VAL A 63 -3.50 11.91 -24.57
N LEU A 64 -2.57 12.43 -23.77
CA LEU A 64 -1.14 12.46 -24.04
C LEU A 64 -0.45 11.56 -23.01
N PRO A 65 -0.04 10.33 -23.38
CA PRO A 65 0.54 9.38 -22.43
C PRO A 65 1.84 9.92 -21.82
N LEU A 66 1.97 9.79 -20.51
CA LEU A 66 3.23 9.93 -19.78
C LEU A 66 3.64 8.53 -19.27
N PRO A 67 4.90 8.32 -18.91
CA PRO A 67 5.28 7.13 -18.19
C PRO A 67 4.36 6.89 -16.98
N ALA A 68 3.95 5.65 -16.80
CA ALA A 68 3.21 5.22 -15.62
C ALA A 68 3.96 4.03 -15.01
N ALA A 69 4.39 4.22 -13.77
CA ALA A 69 5.28 3.31 -13.05
C ALA A 69 4.75 3.05 -11.65
N PHE A 70 4.31 1.83 -11.39
CA PHE A 70 3.73 1.38 -10.14
C PHE A 70 4.48 0.16 -9.64
N ALA A 71 4.98 0.19 -8.41
CA ALA A 71 5.66 -0.96 -7.81
C ALA A 71 5.01 -1.34 -6.47
N THR A 72 5.11 -2.62 -6.12
CA THR A 72 4.67 -3.12 -4.82
C THR A 72 5.53 -2.48 -3.72
N PRO A 73 4.94 -2.07 -2.58
CA PRO A 73 5.66 -1.48 -1.47
C PRO A 73 6.91 -2.27 -1.09
N SER A 74 8.03 -1.57 -0.89
CA SER A 74 9.34 -2.16 -0.54
C SER A 74 10.27 -1.09 0.03
N GLY A 75 11.59 -1.31 0.02
CA GLY A 75 12.58 -0.33 0.47
C GLY A 75 12.82 0.80 -0.54
N LEU A 76 13.88 1.55 -0.29
CA LEU A 76 14.23 2.74 -1.08
C LEU A 76 14.28 2.44 -2.58
N ILE A 77 13.69 3.34 -3.35
CA ILE A 77 13.78 3.31 -4.81
C ILE A 77 15.20 3.71 -5.24
N GLU A 78 15.76 3.01 -6.20
CA GLU A 78 17.05 3.35 -6.78
C GLU A 78 16.98 4.71 -7.48
N LYS A 79 17.99 5.54 -7.25
CA LYS A 79 18.04 6.90 -7.78
C LYS A 79 17.91 6.95 -9.30
N ASP A 80 18.66 6.10 -9.99
CA ASP A 80 18.72 6.13 -11.46
C ASP A 80 17.38 5.72 -12.09
N VAL A 81 16.61 4.84 -11.44
CA VAL A 81 15.26 4.46 -11.85
C VAL A 81 14.31 5.65 -11.77
N TYR A 82 14.27 6.34 -10.62
CA TYR A 82 13.45 7.53 -10.46
C TYR A 82 13.82 8.63 -11.44
N VAL A 83 15.11 8.93 -11.57
CA VAL A 83 15.60 9.98 -12.47
C VAL A 83 15.20 9.69 -13.92
N ALA A 84 15.37 8.45 -14.38
CA ALA A 84 14.99 8.06 -15.73
C ALA A 84 13.49 8.23 -16.02
N ILE A 85 12.63 7.79 -15.09
CA ILE A 85 11.17 7.93 -15.21
C ILE A 85 10.79 9.42 -15.21
N LYS A 86 11.32 10.22 -14.28
CA LYS A 86 11.07 11.65 -14.20
C LYS A 86 11.50 12.39 -15.47
N GLU A 87 12.73 12.17 -15.93
CA GLU A 87 13.25 12.81 -17.15
C GLU A 87 12.36 12.48 -18.35
N ARG A 88 11.94 11.22 -18.47
CA ARG A 88 11.06 10.80 -19.56
C ARG A 88 9.68 11.47 -19.50
N MET A 89 9.10 11.64 -18.29
CA MET A 89 7.86 12.41 -18.12
C MET A 89 8.05 13.87 -18.56
N LEU A 90 9.15 14.51 -18.13
CA LEU A 90 9.45 15.90 -18.46
C LEU A 90 9.68 16.09 -19.97
N GLU A 91 10.41 15.20 -20.63
CA GLU A 91 10.61 15.21 -22.09
C GLU A 91 9.27 15.15 -22.83
N ARG A 92 8.35 14.26 -22.42
CA ARG A 92 7.03 14.14 -23.06
C ARG A 92 6.17 15.37 -22.84
N ILE A 93 6.13 15.92 -21.64
CA ILE A 93 5.41 17.15 -21.33
C ILE A 93 5.96 18.31 -22.18
N ALA A 94 7.27 18.46 -22.27
CA ALA A 94 7.91 19.50 -23.07
C ALA A 94 7.57 19.38 -24.56
N PHE A 95 7.55 18.15 -25.10
CA PHE A 95 7.23 17.88 -26.49
C PHE A 95 5.75 18.06 -26.80
N THR A 96 4.87 17.53 -25.95
CA THR A 96 3.42 17.49 -26.19
C THR A 96 2.73 18.79 -25.85
N LYS A 97 3.25 19.57 -24.89
CA LYS A 97 2.68 20.84 -24.40
C LYS A 97 1.19 20.70 -24.06
N PRO A 98 0.85 19.94 -23.02
CA PRO A 98 -0.52 19.69 -22.63
C PRO A 98 -1.22 20.94 -22.11
N ASP A 99 -2.56 20.93 -22.13
CA ASP A 99 -3.39 21.95 -21.49
C ASP A 99 -3.52 21.71 -19.97
N VAL A 100 -3.37 20.44 -19.54
CA VAL A 100 -3.44 19.99 -18.14
C VAL A 100 -2.60 18.71 -17.95
N VAL A 101 -2.10 18.52 -16.74
CA VAL A 101 -1.40 17.28 -16.33
C VAL A 101 -2.21 16.59 -15.22
N PHE A 102 -2.56 15.31 -15.43
CA PHE A 102 -3.17 14.43 -14.45
C PHE A 102 -2.20 13.32 -14.03
N LEU A 103 -1.98 13.18 -12.73
CA LEU A 103 -1.05 12.20 -12.18
C LEU A 103 -1.72 11.33 -11.11
N ASN A 104 -1.45 10.03 -11.16
CA ASN A 104 -1.66 9.14 -10.03
C ASN A 104 -0.33 8.94 -9.31
N LEU A 105 -0.25 9.38 -8.04
CA LEU A 105 0.94 9.33 -7.19
C LEU A 105 0.59 8.64 -5.88
N HIS A 106 1.56 7.97 -5.24
CA HIS A 106 1.30 7.47 -3.89
C HIS A 106 1.35 8.61 -2.85
N GLY A 107 2.40 9.39 -2.86
CA GLY A 107 2.68 10.41 -1.85
C GLY A 107 3.62 9.96 -0.72
N ALA A 108 4.01 8.69 -0.69
CA ALA A 108 4.91 8.14 0.32
C ALA A 108 6.21 7.55 -0.26
N ALA A 109 6.52 7.83 -1.50
CA ALA A 109 7.75 7.35 -2.13
C ALA A 109 9.00 8.05 -1.56
N VAL A 110 10.04 7.26 -1.35
CA VAL A 110 11.38 7.73 -0.96
C VAL A 110 12.41 7.13 -1.88
N VAL A 111 13.18 7.99 -2.50
CA VAL A 111 14.24 7.62 -3.46
C VAL A 111 15.59 7.84 -2.81
N GLU A 112 16.57 7.06 -3.18
CA GLU A 112 17.94 7.28 -2.72
C GLU A 112 18.42 8.70 -3.06
N GLY A 113 18.66 9.52 -2.04
CA GLY A 113 19.05 10.93 -2.20
C GLY A 113 17.89 11.93 -2.38
N PHE A 114 16.63 11.46 -2.41
CA PHE A 114 15.44 12.32 -2.48
C PHE A 114 14.43 11.88 -1.40
N ASP A 115 14.24 12.69 -0.38
CA ASP A 115 13.30 12.37 0.70
C ASP A 115 11.84 12.67 0.35
N ASP A 116 11.60 13.48 -0.69
CA ASP A 116 10.28 13.89 -1.20
C ASP A 116 10.29 13.86 -2.72
N CYS A 117 10.21 12.67 -3.30
CA CYS A 117 10.30 12.52 -4.74
C CYS A 117 9.05 12.98 -5.47
N GLU A 118 7.86 12.86 -4.88
CA GLU A 118 6.64 13.40 -5.47
C GLU A 118 6.66 14.93 -5.47
N GLY A 119 7.14 15.55 -4.39
CA GLY A 119 7.35 17.00 -4.36
C GLY A 119 8.39 17.48 -5.37
N ASP A 120 9.49 16.73 -5.56
CA ASP A 120 10.51 16.98 -6.59
C ASP A 120 9.92 16.83 -8.01
N LEU A 121 9.15 15.78 -8.27
CA LEU A 121 8.48 15.54 -9.55
C LEU A 121 7.51 16.68 -9.88
N LEU A 122 6.59 17.01 -8.97
CA LEU A 122 5.61 18.08 -9.14
C LEU A 122 6.29 19.43 -9.34
N SER A 123 7.34 19.73 -8.58
CA SER A 123 8.14 20.95 -8.72
C SER A 123 8.83 21.02 -10.09
N SER A 124 9.37 19.91 -10.58
CA SER A 124 10.02 19.83 -11.89
C SER A 124 9.02 20.03 -13.04
N ILE A 125 7.84 19.42 -12.94
CA ILE A 125 6.75 19.62 -13.92
C ILE A 125 6.28 21.08 -13.89
N LYS A 126 6.00 21.65 -12.69
CA LYS A 126 5.55 23.04 -12.54
C LYS A 126 6.56 24.04 -13.11
N ALA A 127 7.85 23.82 -12.88
CA ALA A 127 8.90 24.64 -13.46
C ALA A 127 8.93 24.57 -15.00
N LEU A 128 8.59 23.42 -15.59
CA LEU A 128 8.55 23.24 -17.04
C LEU A 128 7.31 23.86 -17.68
N VAL A 129 6.11 23.65 -17.09
CA VAL A 129 4.85 24.07 -17.70
C VAL A 129 4.43 25.49 -17.29
N GLY A 130 4.97 26.03 -16.21
CA GLY A 130 4.60 27.36 -15.66
C GLY A 130 3.20 27.37 -15.05
N GLU A 131 2.68 28.59 -14.83
CA GLU A 131 1.38 28.79 -14.21
C GLU A 131 0.18 28.56 -15.17
N GLY A 132 0.45 28.45 -16.46
CA GLY A 132 -0.61 28.33 -17.49
C GLY A 132 -1.15 26.92 -17.68
N THR A 133 -0.42 25.90 -17.22
CA THR A 133 -0.85 24.49 -17.32
C THR A 133 -1.03 23.92 -15.90
N PRO A 134 -2.25 23.68 -15.47
CA PRO A 134 -2.51 23.17 -14.13
C PRO A 134 -2.09 21.69 -13.99
N ILE A 135 -1.72 21.33 -12.78
CA ILE A 135 -1.30 20.00 -12.37
C ILE A 135 -2.27 19.47 -11.32
N TYR A 136 -2.97 18.39 -11.63
CA TYR A 136 -3.87 17.70 -10.72
C TYR A 136 -3.32 16.32 -10.41
N ALA A 137 -3.31 15.95 -9.14
CA ALA A 137 -2.87 14.61 -8.75
C ALA A 137 -3.83 13.96 -7.75
N VAL A 138 -3.94 12.64 -7.87
CA VAL A 138 -4.58 11.79 -6.88
C VAL A 138 -3.50 11.11 -6.05
N LEU A 139 -3.72 11.04 -4.74
CA LEU A 139 -2.80 10.47 -3.75
C LEU A 139 -3.47 9.34 -2.98
N ASP A 140 -2.66 8.39 -2.56
CA ASP A 140 -3.10 7.33 -1.63
C ASP A 140 -3.50 7.89 -0.26
N LEU A 141 -4.39 7.20 0.47
CA LEU A 141 -4.80 7.56 1.83
C LEU A 141 -3.59 7.61 2.80
N HIS A 142 -2.55 6.81 2.51
CA HIS A 142 -1.32 6.74 3.31
C HIS A 142 -0.24 7.73 2.85
N ALA A 143 -0.58 8.72 2.03
CA ALA A 143 0.38 9.72 1.57
C ALA A 143 0.99 10.51 2.73
N ASN A 144 2.30 10.69 2.68
CA ASN A 144 3.09 11.58 3.53
C ASN A 144 3.23 12.93 2.83
N VAL A 145 2.14 13.70 2.80
CA VAL A 145 2.06 14.93 2.03
C VAL A 145 3.05 15.98 2.54
N SER A 146 3.74 16.63 1.62
CA SER A 146 4.69 17.70 1.92
C SER A 146 4.18 19.07 1.48
N PRO A 147 4.68 20.16 2.10
CA PRO A 147 4.43 21.51 1.61
C PRO A 147 4.90 21.73 0.16
N LEU A 148 5.91 20.99 -0.30
CA LEU A 148 6.41 21.08 -1.66
C LEU A 148 5.40 20.49 -2.66
N MET A 149 4.76 19.38 -2.33
CA MET A 149 3.66 18.82 -3.12
C MET A 149 2.49 19.79 -3.23
N VAL A 150 2.02 20.34 -2.09
CA VAL A 150 0.91 21.31 -2.04
C VAL A 150 1.19 22.57 -2.82
N LYS A 151 2.44 23.05 -2.80
CA LYS A 151 2.86 24.27 -3.52
C LYS A 151 2.86 24.07 -5.04
N ASN A 152 3.15 22.89 -5.54
CA ASN A 152 3.42 22.65 -6.96
C ASN A 152 2.30 21.91 -7.70
N ALA A 153 1.22 21.53 -7.01
CA ALA A 153 0.00 21.03 -7.61
C ALA A 153 -1.14 22.04 -7.46
N ASP A 154 -1.98 22.16 -8.47
CA ASP A 154 -3.18 23.01 -8.43
C ASP A 154 -4.34 22.30 -7.72
N LEU A 155 -4.33 20.95 -7.71
CA LEU A 155 -5.26 20.14 -6.93
C LEU A 155 -4.57 18.82 -6.51
N LEU A 156 -4.74 18.45 -5.24
CA LEU A 156 -4.38 17.14 -4.70
C LEU A 156 -5.62 16.50 -4.07
N LEU A 157 -6.02 15.33 -4.55
CA LEU A 157 -7.14 14.56 -4.00
C LEU A 157 -6.62 13.27 -3.35
N GLY A 158 -6.98 13.01 -2.10
CA GLY A 158 -6.69 11.72 -1.44
C GLY A 158 -7.74 10.67 -1.76
N TYR A 159 -7.38 9.38 -1.72
CA TYR A 159 -8.37 8.30 -1.62
C TYR A 159 -9.17 8.46 -0.31
N ASN A 160 -10.44 8.08 -0.34
CA ASN A 160 -11.34 8.17 0.81
C ASN A 160 -11.60 6.82 1.46
N THR A 161 -11.06 5.75 0.91
CA THR A 161 -11.35 4.39 1.38
C THR A 161 -10.07 3.59 1.68
N GLU A 162 -10.14 2.82 2.76
CA GLU A 162 -9.25 1.71 3.07
C GLU A 162 -10.13 0.50 3.45
N PRO A 163 -10.10 -0.58 2.69
CA PRO A 163 -9.34 -0.83 1.44
C PRO A 163 -9.67 0.14 0.30
N HIS A 164 -8.70 0.39 -0.59
CA HIS A 164 -8.78 1.41 -1.66
C HIS A 164 -9.71 0.99 -2.80
N VAL A 165 -11.02 1.14 -2.61
CA VAL A 165 -12.06 0.80 -3.62
C VAL A 165 -12.51 1.99 -4.45
N ASP A 166 -12.03 3.20 -4.17
CA ASP A 166 -12.47 4.44 -4.79
C ASP A 166 -11.43 5.11 -5.72
N ILE A 167 -10.33 4.43 -6.06
CA ILE A 167 -9.23 4.97 -6.87
C ILE A 167 -9.74 5.59 -8.18
N ARG A 168 -10.46 4.80 -8.99
CA ARG A 168 -11.03 5.25 -10.28
C ARG A 168 -12.00 6.41 -10.11
N LYS A 169 -12.77 6.42 -9.02
CA LYS A 169 -13.69 7.51 -8.70
C LYS A 169 -12.94 8.81 -8.41
N ARG A 170 -11.86 8.75 -7.62
CA ARG A 170 -11.05 9.93 -7.30
C ARG A 170 -10.35 10.50 -8.53
N GLU A 171 -9.85 9.63 -9.40
CA GLU A 171 -9.30 10.02 -10.70
C GLU A 171 -10.35 10.70 -11.60
N SER A 172 -11.55 10.14 -11.67
CA SER A 172 -12.67 10.74 -12.41
C SER A 172 -13.03 12.11 -11.86
N GLU A 173 -13.09 12.24 -10.56
CA GLU A 173 -13.39 13.49 -9.88
C GLU A 173 -12.34 14.59 -10.16
N CYS A 174 -11.07 14.25 -10.25
CA CYS A 174 -10.02 15.17 -10.69
C CYS A 174 -10.35 15.81 -12.05
N VAL A 175 -10.70 14.98 -13.03
CA VAL A 175 -11.05 15.45 -14.38
C VAL A 175 -12.34 16.29 -14.35
N GLU A 176 -13.36 15.87 -13.60
CA GLU A 176 -14.63 16.59 -13.46
C GLU A 176 -14.44 17.95 -12.78
N ILE A 177 -13.59 18.06 -11.77
CA ILE A 177 -13.25 19.34 -11.11
C ILE A 177 -12.57 20.28 -12.11
N TYR A 178 -11.64 19.77 -12.92
CA TYR A 178 -10.98 20.57 -13.94
C TYR A 178 -11.98 21.12 -14.97
N HIS A 179 -12.87 20.29 -15.53
CA HIS A 179 -13.90 20.75 -16.48
C HIS A 179 -14.86 21.76 -15.85
N ARG A 180 -15.26 21.53 -14.59
CA ARG A 180 -16.07 22.48 -13.83
C ARG A 180 -15.34 23.81 -13.60
N GLN A 181 -14.02 23.77 -13.40
CA GLN A 181 -13.22 24.99 -13.28
C GLN A 181 -13.16 25.76 -14.61
N LEU A 182 -12.98 25.08 -15.73
CA LEU A 182 -13.01 25.70 -17.06
C LEU A 182 -14.37 26.34 -17.36
N GLU A 183 -15.47 25.67 -17.03
CA GLU A 183 -16.83 26.16 -17.26
C GLU A 183 -17.16 27.39 -16.40
N LYS A 184 -16.82 27.37 -15.10
CA LYS A 184 -17.25 28.36 -14.11
C LYS A 184 -16.20 29.41 -13.82
N GLY A 185 -14.96 29.26 -14.21
CA GLY A 185 -13.87 30.21 -14.03
C GLY A 185 -13.47 30.49 -12.58
N PHE A 186 -13.70 29.56 -11.65
CA PHE A 186 -13.30 29.73 -10.27
C PHE A 186 -11.80 29.51 -10.05
N VAL A 187 -11.27 30.17 -9.03
CA VAL A 187 -9.88 29.99 -8.58
C VAL A 187 -9.89 29.15 -7.31
N MET A 188 -9.09 28.10 -7.30
CA MET A 188 -8.89 27.24 -6.12
C MET A 188 -7.80 27.82 -5.21
N LYS A 189 -8.00 27.66 -3.92
CA LYS A 189 -7.02 27.98 -2.87
C LYS A 189 -6.92 26.77 -1.95
N THR A 190 -5.70 26.35 -1.66
CA THR A 190 -5.44 25.13 -0.88
C THR A 190 -4.74 25.49 0.42
N ALA A 191 -5.22 24.91 1.52
CA ALA A 191 -4.56 24.93 2.82
C ALA A 191 -4.08 23.53 3.19
N TYR A 192 -3.13 23.48 4.13
CA TYR A 192 -2.47 22.28 4.60
C TYR A 192 -2.24 22.33 6.11
N ALA A 193 -2.44 21.19 6.76
CA ALA A 193 -2.04 21.01 8.16
C ALA A 193 -1.40 19.61 8.34
N GLN A 194 -0.46 19.54 9.29
CA GLN A 194 0.21 18.30 9.64
C GLN A 194 0.34 18.21 11.16
N PRO A 195 -0.48 17.39 11.85
CA PRO A 195 -0.34 17.16 13.28
C PRO A 195 1.00 16.46 13.59
N PRO A 196 1.58 16.68 14.79
CA PRO A 196 2.86 16.09 15.18
C PRO A 196 2.70 14.62 15.60
N LEU A 197 2.20 13.79 14.70
CA LEU A 197 1.87 12.39 14.92
C LEU A 197 2.59 11.50 13.91
N LEU A 198 2.88 10.26 14.34
CA LEU A 198 3.29 9.15 13.50
C LEU A 198 2.44 7.94 13.90
N LEU A 199 1.50 7.56 13.06
CA LEU A 199 0.47 6.58 13.38
C LEU A 199 0.67 5.30 12.58
N PRO A 200 0.44 4.10 13.18
CA PRO A 200 0.51 2.85 12.46
C PRO A 200 -0.64 2.72 11.45
N ALA A 201 -0.38 2.08 10.32
CA ALA A 201 -1.37 1.88 9.26
C ALA A 201 -2.39 0.75 9.55
N ILE A 202 -2.09 -0.12 10.48
CA ILE A 202 -2.89 -1.34 10.78
C ILE A 202 -4.39 -1.10 11.05
N ASN A 203 -4.78 0.09 11.49
CA ASN A 203 -6.16 0.43 11.83
C ASN A 203 -6.66 1.66 11.08
N THR A 204 -6.20 1.86 9.85
CA THR A 204 -6.64 2.98 8.99
C THR A 204 -7.89 2.69 8.18
N ASP A 205 -8.53 1.55 8.41
CA ASP A 205 -9.81 1.17 7.79
C ASP A 205 -10.84 2.30 7.89
N THR A 206 -11.52 2.57 6.78
CA THR A 206 -12.52 3.63 6.64
C THR A 206 -13.95 3.11 6.79
N ASN A 207 -14.12 1.80 6.99
CA ASN A 207 -15.40 1.14 7.22
C ASN A 207 -15.47 0.53 8.63
N GLY A 208 -15.33 1.39 9.64
CA GLY A 208 -15.37 1.01 11.06
C GLY A 208 -14.04 1.15 11.81
N GLY A 209 -12.94 1.40 11.11
CA GLY A 209 -11.63 1.66 11.70
C GLY A 209 -11.41 3.11 12.13
N ALA A 210 -10.16 3.43 12.47
CA ALA A 210 -9.81 4.73 13.05
C ALA A 210 -10.00 5.90 12.07
N MET A 211 -9.88 5.68 10.75
CA MET A 211 -10.07 6.74 9.76
C MET A 211 -11.54 7.06 9.45
N THR A 212 -12.48 6.19 9.78
CA THR A 212 -13.91 6.40 9.52
C THR A 212 -14.44 7.78 9.94
N PRO A 213 -14.20 8.30 11.17
CA PRO A 213 -14.73 9.61 11.57
C PRO A 213 -14.08 10.78 10.81
N PHE A 214 -12.84 10.64 10.33
CA PHE A 214 -12.15 11.70 9.60
C PHE A 214 -12.70 11.84 8.18
N ILE A 215 -12.94 10.72 7.50
CA ILE A 215 -13.56 10.70 6.17
C ILE A 215 -15.01 11.20 6.26
N ALA A 216 -15.77 10.77 7.27
CA ALA A 216 -17.13 11.28 7.50
C ALA A 216 -17.14 12.80 7.70
N GLN A 217 -16.21 13.34 8.50
CA GLN A 217 -16.09 14.77 8.75
C GLN A 217 -15.67 15.54 7.48
N ALA A 218 -14.78 14.99 6.67
CA ALA A 218 -14.39 15.58 5.39
C ALA A 218 -15.60 15.73 4.46
N PHE A 219 -16.42 14.70 4.32
CA PHE A 219 -17.67 14.76 3.55
C PHE A 219 -18.69 15.79 4.09
N GLU A 220 -18.75 16.01 5.42
CA GLU A 220 -19.59 17.07 5.97
C GLU A 220 -19.08 18.46 5.59
N TYR A 221 -17.78 18.67 5.55
CA TYR A 221 -17.19 19.92 5.08
C TYR A 221 -17.40 20.14 3.58
N GLU A 222 -17.31 19.11 2.77
CA GLU A 222 -17.51 19.20 1.31
C GLU A 222 -18.94 19.59 0.90
N LYS A 223 -19.93 19.44 1.80
CA LYS A 223 -21.30 19.96 1.57
C LYS A 223 -21.39 21.48 1.68
N GLN A 224 -20.40 22.15 2.24
CA GLN A 224 -20.40 23.60 2.41
C GLN A 224 -20.10 24.29 1.08
N ALA A 225 -20.78 25.40 0.84
CA ALA A 225 -20.59 26.19 -0.38
C ALA A 225 -19.14 26.68 -0.48
N GLY A 226 -18.50 26.42 -1.61
CA GLY A 226 -17.14 26.86 -1.88
C GLY A 226 -16.07 25.87 -1.46
N VAL A 227 -16.37 24.81 -0.73
CA VAL A 227 -15.43 23.71 -0.49
C VAL A 227 -15.42 22.80 -1.72
N ILE A 228 -14.24 22.58 -2.27
CA ILE A 228 -14.03 21.70 -3.43
C ILE A 228 -13.71 20.29 -2.99
N ASN A 229 -12.77 20.16 -2.03
CA ASN A 229 -12.35 18.87 -1.50
C ASN A 229 -11.70 19.03 -0.13
N VAL A 230 -11.84 18.01 0.70
CA VAL A 230 -11.11 17.84 1.97
C VAL A 230 -10.54 16.43 2.01
N SER A 231 -9.23 16.31 2.02
CA SER A 231 -8.53 15.03 2.05
C SER A 231 -7.71 14.88 3.34
N PRO A 232 -8.22 14.14 4.33
CA PRO A 232 -7.43 13.69 5.47
C PRO A 232 -6.61 12.46 5.08
N PHE A 233 -5.30 12.50 5.28
CA PHE A 233 -4.37 11.43 5.03
C PHE A 233 -3.90 10.80 6.34
N ALA A 234 -3.87 9.48 6.41
CA ALA A 234 -3.34 8.75 7.56
C ALA A 234 -1.80 8.86 7.65
N GLY A 235 -1.15 9.00 6.51
CA GLY A 235 0.29 8.93 6.37
C GLY A 235 0.85 7.52 6.48
N PHE A 236 2.08 7.34 6.03
CA PHE A 236 2.79 6.07 6.11
C PHE A 236 3.97 6.14 7.09
N TYR A 237 3.86 5.40 8.18
CA TYR A 237 4.82 5.40 9.28
C TYR A 237 6.15 4.69 8.97
N GLY A 238 6.19 3.81 7.97
CA GLY A 238 7.40 3.10 7.54
C GLY A 238 8.41 3.98 6.79
N SER A 239 8.09 5.25 6.53
CA SER A 239 8.99 6.20 5.87
C SER A 239 9.69 7.11 6.87
N ASP A 240 11.02 6.98 7.03
CA ASP A 240 11.82 7.96 7.77
C ASP A 240 12.12 9.17 6.87
N LYS A 241 11.12 10.04 6.70
CA LYS A 241 11.22 11.34 5.99
C LYS A 241 10.61 12.45 6.84
N TYR A 242 11.00 13.72 6.58
CA TYR A 242 10.58 14.85 7.41
C TYR A 242 9.07 14.95 7.59
N ASN A 243 8.29 14.75 6.51
CA ASN A 243 6.84 14.90 6.50
C ASN A 243 6.07 13.58 6.73
N ALA A 244 6.70 12.51 7.25
CA ALA A 244 5.98 11.28 7.56
C ALA A 244 4.89 11.49 8.61
N GLY A 245 3.76 10.79 8.44
CA GLY A 245 2.59 10.83 9.32
C GLY A 245 1.38 11.58 8.74
N PRO A 246 0.29 11.67 9.50
CA PRO A 246 -0.98 12.20 9.01
C PRO A 246 -0.89 13.66 8.58
N SER A 247 -1.72 14.01 7.61
CA SER A 247 -1.83 15.37 7.10
C SER A 247 -3.23 15.63 6.54
N ILE A 248 -3.56 16.88 6.34
CA ILE A 248 -4.86 17.31 5.82
C ILE A 248 -4.64 18.35 4.73
N ILE A 249 -5.32 18.15 3.61
CA ILE A 249 -5.44 19.16 2.54
C ILE A 249 -6.90 19.58 2.44
N CYS A 250 -7.14 20.88 2.35
CA CYS A 250 -8.45 21.43 2.03
C CYS A 250 -8.33 22.40 0.87
N THR A 251 -9.12 22.22 -0.17
CA THR A 251 -9.19 23.10 -1.34
C THR A 251 -10.57 23.78 -1.41
N VAL A 252 -10.57 25.10 -1.53
CA VAL A 252 -11.77 25.94 -1.55
C VAL A 252 -11.76 26.93 -2.70
N THR A 253 -12.93 27.51 -3.02
CA THR A 253 -13.08 28.65 -3.94
C THR A 253 -13.30 29.98 -3.19
N THR A 254 -13.36 29.94 -1.86
CA THR A 254 -13.50 31.07 -0.93
C THR A 254 -12.13 31.59 -0.47
N ASP A 255 -12.01 32.01 0.75
CA ASP A 255 -10.73 32.45 1.29
C ASP A 255 -9.90 31.25 1.82
N VAL A 256 -8.59 31.32 1.65
CA VAL A 256 -7.67 30.28 2.17
C VAL A 256 -7.76 30.11 3.70
N SER A 257 -8.21 31.14 4.42
CA SER A 257 -8.49 31.08 5.86
C SER A 257 -9.60 30.08 6.21
N ASP A 258 -10.61 29.93 5.33
CA ASP A 258 -11.69 28.96 5.52
C ASP A 258 -11.14 27.53 5.40
N ALA A 259 -10.31 27.28 4.36
CA ALA A 259 -9.62 26.01 4.19
C ALA A 259 -8.69 25.71 5.36
N GLN A 260 -7.95 26.70 5.87
CA GLN A 260 -7.04 26.52 7.00
C GLN A 260 -7.79 26.19 8.29
N ALA A 261 -8.98 26.78 8.51
CA ALA A 261 -9.82 26.46 9.65
C ALA A 261 -10.28 24.98 9.62
N ILE A 262 -10.70 24.49 8.45
CA ILE A 262 -11.07 23.07 8.25
C ILE A 262 -9.86 22.15 8.50
N CYS A 263 -8.68 22.48 7.94
CA CYS A 263 -7.47 21.70 8.15
C CYS A 263 -7.08 21.64 9.64
N ASN A 264 -7.19 22.75 10.36
CA ASN A 264 -6.88 22.82 11.79
C ASN A 264 -7.86 21.98 12.61
N ASP A 265 -9.15 22.00 12.29
CA ASP A 265 -10.17 21.23 12.98
C ASP A 265 -9.90 19.72 12.86
N ILE A 266 -9.70 19.23 11.63
CA ILE A 266 -9.38 17.80 11.41
C ILE A 266 -8.03 17.43 12.02
N SER A 267 -7.04 18.35 11.99
CA SER A 267 -5.75 18.13 12.66
C SER A 267 -5.90 17.95 14.17
N ASN A 268 -6.77 18.72 14.82
CA ASN A 268 -7.11 18.56 16.23
C ASN A 268 -7.84 17.22 16.47
N MET A 269 -8.74 16.80 15.58
CA MET A 269 -9.37 15.48 15.66
C MET A 269 -8.33 14.35 15.65
N PHE A 270 -7.27 14.44 14.81
CA PHE A 270 -6.17 13.46 14.83
C PHE A 270 -5.47 13.43 16.19
N ILE A 271 -5.17 14.59 16.77
CA ILE A 271 -4.52 14.68 18.08
C ILE A 271 -5.39 14.06 19.18
N ASP A 272 -6.68 14.37 19.18
CA ASP A 272 -7.62 13.89 20.19
C ASP A 272 -7.91 12.38 20.06
N ARG A 273 -7.83 11.83 18.86
CA ARG A 273 -8.15 10.42 18.56
C ARG A 273 -6.91 9.55 18.29
N LYS A 274 -5.69 10.07 18.46
CA LYS A 274 -4.46 9.36 18.12
C LYS A 274 -4.38 7.93 18.66
N ASP A 275 -4.89 7.70 19.87
CA ASP A 275 -4.83 6.40 20.52
C ASP A 275 -5.71 5.34 19.84
N SER A 276 -6.72 5.75 19.04
CA SER A 276 -7.58 4.83 18.30
C SER A 276 -6.86 4.10 17.14
N PHE A 277 -5.72 4.61 16.72
CA PHE A 277 -4.92 3.98 15.66
C PHE A 277 -4.07 2.81 16.15
N PHE A 278 -3.77 2.76 17.44
CA PHE A 278 -2.96 1.70 18.03
C PHE A 278 -3.81 0.47 18.37
N VAL A 279 -3.28 -0.70 18.03
CA VAL A 279 -3.95 -1.99 18.32
C VAL A 279 -3.19 -2.74 19.40
N HIS A 280 -3.94 -3.60 20.10
CA HIS A 280 -3.33 -4.50 21.06
C HIS A 280 -2.67 -5.67 20.33
N LEU A 281 -1.38 -5.91 20.62
CA LEU A 281 -0.65 -7.07 20.15
C LEU A 281 -0.66 -8.15 21.26
N ASP A 282 -1.01 -9.37 20.91
CA ASP A 282 -1.00 -10.49 21.84
C ASP A 282 0.40 -11.10 21.94
N PRO A 283 0.99 -11.22 23.15
CA PRO A 283 2.28 -11.90 23.33
C PRO A 283 2.22 -13.35 22.84
N LEU A 284 3.23 -13.77 22.06
CA LEU A 284 3.26 -15.12 21.47
C LEU A 284 3.18 -16.23 22.52
N ASP A 285 3.84 -16.08 23.68
CA ASP A 285 3.74 -17.07 24.76
C ASP A 285 2.31 -17.26 25.25
N LYS A 286 1.53 -16.18 25.37
CA LYS A 286 0.11 -16.22 25.73
C LYS A 286 -0.71 -16.92 24.63
N ILE A 287 -0.43 -16.63 23.36
CA ILE A 287 -1.07 -17.28 22.21
C ILE A 287 -0.81 -18.79 22.27
N ILE A 288 0.46 -19.21 22.41
CA ILE A 288 0.86 -20.62 22.53
C ILE A 288 0.16 -21.31 23.69
N CYS A 289 0.13 -20.69 24.88
CA CYS A 289 -0.59 -21.22 26.03
C CYS A 289 -2.10 -21.37 25.74
N THR A 290 -2.70 -20.43 25.08
CA THR A 290 -4.14 -20.47 24.72
C THR A 290 -4.43 -21.60 23.74
N ILE A 291 -3.61 -21.77 22.70
CA ILE A 291 -3.74 -22.86 21.72
C ILE A 291 -3.65 -24.22 22.44
N LYS A 292 -2.68 -24.40 23.34
CA LYS A 292 -2.49 -25.64 24.11
C LYS A 292 -3.65 -25.93 25.07
N SER A 293 -4.25 -24.90 25.64
CA SER A 293 -5.35 -25.06 26.60
C SER A 293 -6.69 -25.45 25.96
N ALA A 294 -6.86 -25.15 24.66
CA ALA A 294 -8.09 -25.45 23.92
C ALA A 294 -7.77 -25.98 22.50
N PRO A 295 -7.16 -27.17 22.40
CA PRO A 295 -6.63 -27.70 21.13
C PRO A 295 -7.72 -28.11 20.12
N SER A 296 -8.97 -28.13 20.52
CA SER A 296 -10.11 -28.41 19.64
C SER A 296 -10.56 -27.18 18.84
N LYS A 297 -10.14 -25.97 19.26
CA LYS A 297 -10.42 -24.73 18.54
C LYS A 297 -9.44 -24.53 17.39
N LYS A 298 -9.81 -23.66 16.46
CA LYS A 298 -8.96 -23.21 15.36
C LYS A 298 -8.51 -21.78 15.61
N TYR A 299 -7.29 -21.50 15.22
CA TYR A 299 -6.64 -20.22 15.50
C TYR A 299 -6.06 -19.62 14.22
N ALA A 300 -6.17 -18.32 14.10
CA ALA A 300 -5.45 -17.53 13.09
C ALA A 300 -4.53 -16.55 13.83
N VAL A 301 -3.24 -16.67 13.58
CA VAL A 301 -2.19 -15.82 14.16
C VAL A 301 -1.69 -14.90 13.05
N ILE A 302 -1.98 -13.63 13.18
CA ILE A 302 -1.67 -12.60 12.19
C ILE A 302 -0.30 -12.01 12.47
N ASP A 303 0.56 -11.98 11.45
CA ASP A 303 1.88 -11.34 11.43
C ASP A 303 1.79 -10.00 10.68
N GLU A 304 1.47 -8.95 11.41
CA GLU A 304 1.43 -7.58 10.88
C GLU A 304 2.83 -7.00 10.66
N CYS A 305 3.85 -7.57 11.34
CA CYS A 305 5.20 -7.01 11.32
C CYS A 305 5.97 -7.29 10.04
N ASP A 306 5.54 -8.28 9.24
CA ASP A 306 6.12 -8.64 7.96
C ASP A 306 5.05 -8.60 6.85
N ASP A 307 4.38 -7.46 6.76
CA ASP A 307 3.34 -7.18 5.77
C ASP A 307 3.95 -6.78 4.43
N PRO A 308 3.70 -7.51 3.33
CA PRO A 308 4.17 -7.14 2.00
C PRO A 308 3.54 -5.84 1.46
N LEU A 309 2.29 -5.47 1.85
CA LEU A 309 1.69 -4.18 1.47
C LEU A 309 2.28 -3.01 2.22
N GLY A 310 2.78 -3.20 3.45
CA GLY A 310 3.54 -2.18 4.16
C GLY A 310 5.04 -2.18 3.84
N GLY A 311 5.47 -2.93 2.82
CA GLY A 311 6.86 -2.99 2.38
C GLY A 311 7.72 -4.02 3.10
N GLY A 312 7.15 -4.89 3.94
CA GLY A 312 7.85 -6.03 4.54
C GLY A 312 8.37 -7.01 3.49
N PRO A 313 9.43 -7.78 3.76
CA PRO A 313 10.00 -8.73 2.80
C PRO A 313 9.14 -9.97 2.56
N ALA A 314 8.16 -10.24 3.40
CA ALA A 314 7.32 -11.44 3.40
C ALA A 314 8.12 -12.77 3.58
N ASP A 315 9.36 -12.71 4.02
CA ASP A 315 10.21 -13.88 4.28
C ASP A 315 10.34 -14.21 5.77
N GLY A 316 9.63 -13.49 6.64
CA GLY A 316 9.68 -13.61 8.08
C GLY A 316 9.24 -14.98 8.58
N THR A 317 10.01 -15.49 9.53
CA THR A 317 9.83 -16.82 10.11
C THR A 317 9.56 -16.80 11.61
N TYR A 318 9.60 -15.62 12.23
CA TYR A 318 9.60 -15.47 13.70
C TYR A 318 8.40 -16.15 14.37
N ILE A 319 7.18 -15.92 13.87
CA ILE A 319 5.97 -16.55 14.45
C ILE A 319 6.00 -18.07 14.26
N LEU A 320 6.35 -18.54 13.06
CA LEU A 320 6.45 -19.98 12.77
C LEU A 320 7.47 -20.66 13.69
N ASP A 321 8.67 -20.06 13.84
CA ASP A 321 9.72 -20.55 14.73
C ASP A 321 9.23 -20.69 16.17
N LYS A 322 8.58 -19.66 16.72
CA LYS A 322 8.03 -19.65 18.08
C LYS A 322 6.91 -20.66 18.28
N LEU A 323 6.03 -20.85 17.32
CA LEU A 323 4.99 -21.88 17.39
C LEU A 323 5.58 -23.29 17.40
N ILE A 324 6.60 -23.55 16.55
CA ILE A 324 7.32 -24.82 16.51
C ILE A 324 8.08 -25.07 17.82
N GLU A 325 8.85 -24.09 18.32
CA GLU A 325 9.52 -24.17 19.64
C GLU A 325 8.49 -24.41 20.76
N GLY A 326 7.32 -23.81 20.64
CA GLY A 326 6.19 -24.03 21.55
C GLY A 326 5.52 -25.39 21.42
N GLY A 327 5.95 -26.27 20.50
CA GLY A 327 5.38 -27.60 20.30
C GLY A 327 3.98 -27.60 19.68
N ILE A 328 3.63 -26.55 18.91
CA ILE A 328 2.40 -26.51 18.14
C ILE A 328 2.59 -27.30 16.84
N ASN A 329 1.57 -28.04 16.44
CA ASN A 329 1.54 -28.87 15.24
C ASN A 329 0.31 -28.54 14.39
N LYS A 330 0.28 -29.04 13.15
CA LYS A 330 -0.78 -28.78 12.17
C LYS A 330 -0.91 -27.29 11.89
N ILE A 331 0.21 -26.66 11.59
CA ILE A 331 0.30 -25.24 11.24
C ILE A 331 0.15 -25.12 9.72
N GLY A 332 -0.69 -24.21 9.26
CA GLY A 332 -0.73 -23.75 7.87
C GLY A 332 -0.16 -22.33 7.77
N VAL A 333 0.87 -22.13 6.94
CA VAL A 333 1.47 -20.81 6.72
C VAL A 333 1.03 -20.27 5.36
N SER A 334 0.45 -19.07 5.33
CA SER A 334 -0.13 -18.49 4.10
C SER A 334 0.92 -18.26 3.01
N THR A 335 2.04 -17.59 3.35
CA THR A 335 3.17 -17.41 2.44
C THR A 335 4.47 -17.14 3.21
N ILE A 336 5.57 -17.65 2.63
CA ILE A 336 6.93 -17.18 2.87
C ILE A 336 7.57 -16.96 1.51
N CYS A 337 8.01 -15.74 1.21
CA CYS A 337 8.74 -15.44 -0.01
C CYS A 337 10.17 -15.99 0.11
N ASP A 338 10.47 -17.02 -0.66
CA ASP A 338 11.80 -17.65 -0.66
C ASP A 338 12.11 -18.28 -2.02
N ARG A 339 12.77 -17.51 -2.88
CA ARG A 339 13.12 -17.94 -4.25
C ARG A 339 13.99 -19.20 -4.27
N GLU A 340 14.92 -19.34 -3.31
CA GLU A 340 15.85 -20.48 -3.26
C GLU A 340 15.10 -21.78 -2.92
N ILE A 341 14.23 -21.76 -1.93
CA ILE A 341 13.41 -22.93 -1.56
C ILE A 341 12.41 -23.26 -2.67
N THR A 342 11.81 -22.25 -3.31
CA THR A 342 10.91 -22.44 -4.45
C THR A 342 11.66 -23.13 -5.61
N GLU A 343 12.84 -22.62 -5.99
CA GLU A 343 13.68 -23.24 -7.02
C GLU A 343 14.03 -24.69 -6.67
N MET A 344 14.47 -24.92 -5.43
CA MET A 344 14.82 -26.27 -4.95
C MET A 344 13.63 -27.23 -5.05
N ALA A 345 12.41 -26.77 -4.70
CA ALA A 345 11.21 -27.58 -4.81
C ALA A 345 10.87 -27.93 -6.26
N PHE A 346 10.99 -26.95 -7.18
CA PHE A 346 10.73 -27.19 -8.61
C PHE A 346 11.74 -28.12 -9.26
N VAL A 347 13.02 -28.03 -8.88
CA VAL A 347 14.04 -28.95 -9.36
C VAL A 347 13.82 -30.39 -8.84
N ALA A 348 13.39 -30.51 -7.58
CA ALA A 348 13.17 -31.81 -6.96
C ALA A 348 11.88 -32.50 -7.43
N GLY A 349 10.81 -31.73 -7.72
CA GLY A 349 9.49 -32.23 -8.12
C GLY A 349 8.60 -32.66 -6.95
N GLU A 350 7.30 -32.79 -7.24
CA GLU A 350 6.31 -33.26 -6.26
C GLU A 350 6.63 -34.66 -5.72
N GLY A 351 6.42 -34.82 -4.41
CA GLY A 351 6.76 -36.08 -3.67
C GLY A 351 8.19 -36.14 -3.21
N ALA A 352 9.09 -35.29 -3.69
CA ALA A 352 10.49 -35.31 -3.29
C ALA A 352 10.70 -34.68 -1.89
N VAL A 353 11.75 -35.11 -1.20
CA VAL A 353 12.19 -34.52 0.06
C VAL A 353 13.29 -33.51 -0.23
N ILE A 354 13.10 -32.29 0.24
CA ILE A 354 14.10 -31.22 0.17
C ILE A 354 14.65 -30.90 1.56
N LYS A 355 15.86 -30.38 1.61
CA LYS A 355 16.51 -29.86 2.83
C LYS A 355 17.14 -28.51 2.52
N GLY A 356 16.84 -27.50 3.34
CA GLY A 356 17.34 -26.15 3.12
C GLY A 356 17.11 -25.24 4.32
N LEU A 357 17.38 -23.96 4.12
CA LEU A 357 17.11 -22.89 5.08
C LEU A 357 15.93 -22.07 4.53
N LEU A 358 14.80 -22.04 5.25
CA LEU A 358 13.58 -21.37 4.86
C LEU A 358 13.50 -19.97 5.44
N GLY A 359 13.21 -18.97 4.60
CA GLY A 359 12.93 -17.58 4.97
C GLY A 359 14.01 -16.93 5.81
N GLY A 360 13.72 -15.72 6.35
CA GLY A 360 14.65 -14.98 7.20
C GLY A 360 16.01 -14.70 6.55
N LYS A 361 16.03 -14.46 5.23
CA LYS A 361 17.25 -14.27 4.43
C LYS A 361 17.47 -12.81 4.07
N THR A 362 16.44 -12.00 4.07
CA THR A 362 16.49 -10.60 3.65
C THR A 362 17.26 -9.74 4.66
N ASP A 363 17.00 -9.94 5.95
CA ASP A 363 17.64 -9.21 7.03
C ASP A 363 17.55 -9.98 8.36
N ASN A 364 17.91 -9.32 9.46
CA ASN A 364 17.82 -9.89 10.81
C ASN A 364 16.62 -9.39 11.63
N LYS A 365 15.65 -8.72 10.98
CA LYS A 365 14.50 -8.08 11.65
C LYS A 365 13.23 -8.95 11.64
N HIS A 366 13.14 -9.96 10.76
CA HIS A 366 11.94 -10.76 10.54
C HIS A 366 12.08 -12.22 11.01
N GLY A 367 13.10 -12.51 11.81
CA GLY A 367 13.42 -13.84 12.29
C GLY A 367 14.71 -14.38 11.67
N ARG A 368 14.96 -15.66 11.92
CA ARG A 368 16.14 -16.38 11.40
C ARG A 368 15.74 -17.35 10.30
N SER A 369 16.65 -17.69 9.40
CA SER A 369 16.41 -18.79 8.48
C SER A 369 16.22 -20.11 9.23
N LEU A 370 15.14 -20.83 8.91
CA LEU A 370 14.79 -22.08 9.58
C LEU A 370 15.32 -23.29 8.83
N PRO A 371 16.12 -24.17 9.45
CA PRO A 371 16.50 -25.43 8.82
C PRO A 371 15.27 -26.33 8.67
N ILE A 372 14.95 -26.70 7.44
CA ILE A 372 13.82 -27.56 7.13
C ILE A 372 14.25 -28.89 6.49
N THR A 373 13.47 -29.92 6.76
CA THR A 373 13.35 -31.13 5.95
C THR A 373 11.87 -31.26 5.61
N ALA A 374 11.54 -31.13 4.34
CA ALA A 374 10.14 -31.03 3.90
C ALA A 374 9.89 -31.87 2.65
N VAL A 375 8.67 -32.37 2.53
CA VAL A 375 8.15 -32.98 1.30
C VAL A 375 7.55 -31.91 0.42
N VAL A 376 7.88 -31.87 -0.86
CA VAL A 376 7.20 -31.04 -1.85
C VAL A 376 5.84 -31.66 -2.16
N THR A 377 4.76 -31.01 -1.76
CA THR A 377 3.40 -31.57 -1.91
C THR A 377 2.65 -31.02 -3.10
N LYS A 378 2.98 -29.78 -3.56
CA LYS A 378 2.34 -29.15 -4.71
C LYS A 378 3.28 -28.15 -5.37
N LEU A 379 3.23 -28.08 -6.70
CA LEU A 379 3.95 -27.09 -7.51
C LEU A 379 2.95 -26.37 -8.43
N ILE A 380 3.00 -25.05 -8.48
CA ILE A 380 2.01 -24.21 -9.17
C ILE A 380 2.72 -23.08 -9.91
N CYS A 381 2.33 -22.89 -11.19
CA CYS A 381 2.77 -21.79 -12.05
C CYS A 381 1.52 -21.16 -12.69
N LYS A 382 0.68 -20.52 -11.91
CA LYS A 382 -0.49 -19.81 -12.44
C LYS A 382 -0.65 -18.47 -11.72
N PRO A 383 -1.13 -17.44 -12.40
CA PRO A 383 -1.53 -16.22 -11.72
C PRO A 383 -2.66 -16.50 -10.73
N ILE A 384 -2.68 -15.74 -9.65
CA ILE A 384 -3.73 -15.82 -8.62
C ILE A 384 -4.38 -14.44 -8.55
N PRO A 385 -5.71 -14.34 -8.36
CA PRO A 385 -6.37 -13.05 -8.23
C PRO A 385 -5.79 -12.25 -7.07
N MET A 386 -5.71 -10.94 -7.23
CA MET A 386 -5.19 -10.03 -6.20
C MET A 386 -6.16 -9.90 -5.03
N CYS A 387 -7.46 -9.97 -5.29
CA CYS A 387 -8.50 -9.96 -4.26
C CYS A 387 -9.61 -10.94 -4.62
N GLU A 388 -10.32 -11.42 -3.61
CA GLU A 388 -11.59 -12.13 -3.79
C GLU A 388 -12.71 -11.09 -3.75
N ALA A 389 -13.45 -10.95 -4.86
CA ALA A 389 -14.60 -10.09 -4.94
C ALA A 389 -15.72 -10.64 -4.02
N ASN A 390 -15.70 -10.25 -2.76
CA ASN A 390 -16.79 -10.47 -1.83
C ASN A 390 -17.66 -9.20 -1.77
N GLY A 391 -18.50 -9.00 -2.81
CA GLY A 391 -19.49 -7.94 -2.84
C GLY A 391 -19.26 -6.85 -3.88
N GLU A 392 -20.25 -5.96 -3.98
CA GLU A 392 -20.27 -4.83 -4.93
C GLU A 392 -19.12 -3.83 -4.72
N GLU A 393 -18.55 -3.79 -3.51
CA GLU A 393 -17.46 -2.87 -3.14
C GLU A 393 -16.17 -3.10 -3.96
N PHE A 394 -15.89 -4.34 -4.36
CA PHE A 394 -14.71 -4.69 -5.17
C PHE A 394 -15.02 -4.86 -6.66
N ALA A 395 -16.27 -4.68 -7.09
CA ALA A 395 -16.67 -4.84 -8.48
C ALA A 395 -15.93 -3.90 -9.43
N ASP A 396 -15.50 -2.73 -8.92
CA ASP A 396 -14.72 -1.74 -9.69
C ASP A 396 -13.22 -2.05 -9.76
N TYR A 397 -12.72 -3.06 -8.99
CA TYR A 397 -11.30 -3.43 -9.03
C TYR A 397 -10.90 -4.13 -10.34
N GLY A 398 -11.86 -4.68 -11.08
CA GLY A 398 -11.58 -5.56 -12.22
C GLY A 398 -10.98 -6.91 -11.77
N GLU A 399 -10.82 -7.84 -12.71
CA GLU A 399 -10.08 -9.07 -12.47
C GLU A 399 -8.57 -8.76 -12.53
N THR A 400 -8.00 -8.27 -11.42
CA THR A 400 -6.56 -8.07 -11.33
C THR A 400 -5.89 -9.33 -10.78
N TYR A 401 -4.85 -9.78 -11.47
CA TYR A 401 -4.06 -10.93 -11.07
C TYR A 401 -2.68 -10.48 -10.60
N THR A 402 -2.17 -11.15 -9.57
CA THR A 402 -0.82 -10.93 -9.08
C THR A 402 0.09 -12.08 -9.48
N ASP A 403 1.27 -11.75 -9.97
CA ASP A 403 2.29 -12.74 -10.31
C ASP A 403 3.08 -13.15 -9.06
N TYR A 404 2.67 -14.27 -8.48
CA TYR A 404 3.38 -14.91 -7.38
C TYR A 404 4.67 -15.60 -7.83
N GLY A 405 4.98 -15.58 -9.13
CA GLY A 405 6.01 -16.42 -9.69
C GLY A 405 5.65 -17.91 -9.55
N ARG A 406 6.64 -18.72 -9.33
CA ARG A 406 6.44 -20.15 -9.00
C ARG A 406 6.02 -20.27 -7.53
N ILE A 407 5.07 -21.15 -7.25
CA ILE A 407 4.58 -21.43 -5.90
C ILE A 407 4.83 -22.89 -5.58
N ALA A 408 5.45 -23.17 -4.44
CA ALA A 408 5.59 -24.52 -3.90
C ALA A 408 4.84 -24.64 -2.58
N VAL A 409 4.14 -25.73 -2.37
CA VAL A 409 3.64 -26.10 -1.04
C VAL A 409 4.56 -27.21 -0.51
N ILE A 410 5.14 -26.94 0.63
CA ILE A 410 6.06 -27.87 1.30
C ILE A 410 5.51 -28.28 2.66
N SER A 411 5.63 -29.56 2.99
CA SER A 411 5.16 -30.14 4.26
C SER A 411 6.33 -30.60 5.10
N THR A 412 6.44 -30.05 6.31
CA THR A 412 7.33 -30.50 7.38
C THR A 412 6.55 -31.39 8.36
N GLU A 413 7.19 -31.84 9.42
CA GLU A 413 6.52 -32.60 10.48
C GLU A 413 5.40 -31.79 11.17
N GLN A 414 5.56 -30.45 11.30
CA GLN A 414 4.66 -29.58 12.08
C GLN A 414 3.84 -28.63 11.24
N ALA A 415 4.27 -28.30 10.02
CA ALA A 415 3.66 -27.25 9.21
C ALA A 415 3.61 -27.58 7.72
N ASP A 416 2.52 -27.14 7.07
CA ASP A 416 2.47 -26.96 5.63
C ASP A 416 2.69 -25.46 5.33
N ILE A 417 3.58 -25.17 4.40
CA ILE A 417 4.03 -23.82 4.12
C ILE A 417 3.88 -23.55 2.63
N VAL A 418 3.18 -22.47 2.30
CA VAL A 418 3.16 -21.95 0.94
C VAL A 418 4.42 -21.10 0.75
N VAL A 419 5.27 -21.49 -0.18
CA VAL A 419 6.50 -20.76 -0.51
C VAL A 419 6.36 -20.14 -1.89
N THR A 420 6.62 -18.84 -2.00
CA THR A 420 6.48 -18.08 -3.24
C THR A 420 7.82 -17.59 -3.75
N GLU A 421 7.95 -17.49 -5.06
CA GLU A 421 9.14 -16.91 -5.69
C GLU A 421 9.16 -15.37 -5.56
N ASN A 422 7.99 -14.75 -5.70
CA ASN A 422 7.83 -13.31 -5.60
C ASN A 422 7.15 -12.93 -4.28
N LYS A 423 7.48 -11.72 -3.80
CA LYS A 423 6.81 -11.09 -2.66
C LYS A 423 5.45 -10.57 -3.11
N VAL A 424 4.39 -11.04 -2.49
CA VAL A 424 3.02 -10.67 -2.83
C VAL A 424 2.11 -10.65 -1.60
N PRO A 425 1.13 -9.74 -1.57
CA PRO A 425 0.13 -9.70 -0.51
C PRO A 425 -0.85 -10.88 -0.62
N THR A 426 -1.28 -11.41 0.52
CA THR A 426 -2.28 -12.49 0.58
C THR A 426 -3.47 -12.17 1.46
N GLU A 427 -3.51 -11.02 2.10
CA GLU A 427 -4.58 -10.63 3.03
C GLU A 427 -5.93 -10.44 2.34
N MET A 428 -5.94 -10.11 1.05
CA MET A 428 -7.16 -9.88 0.27
C MET A 428 -7.75 -11.18 -0.33
N ILE A 429 -7.11 -12.32 -0.09
CA ILE A 429 -7.52 -13.63 -0.65
C ILE A 429 -7.43 -14.75 0.36
N ASN A 430 -8.17 -15.82 0.14
CA ASN A 430 -7.92 -17.09 0.81
C ASN A 430 -6.95 -17.93 -0.04
N ILE A 431 -5.63 -17.74 0.15
CA ILE A 431 -4.59 -18.41 -0.63
C ILE A 431 -4.74 -19.94 -0.61
N PHE A 432 -5.11 -20.55 0.51
CA PHE A 432 -5.28 -21.99 0.61
C PHE A 432 -6.38 -22.49 -0.35
N ARG A 433 -7.51 -21.76 -0.44
CA ARG A 433 -8.60 -22.08 -1.37
C ARG A 433 -8.14 -22.00 -2.83
N HIS A 434 -7.39 -20.95 -3.22
CA HIS A 434 -6.86 -20.82 -4.58
C HIS A 434 -5.84 -21.88 -4.96
N LEU A 435 -5.20 -22.47 -3.95
CA LEU A 435 -4.26 -23.58 -4.13
C LEU A 435 -4.91 -24.96 -3.94
N ASP A 436 -6.25 -25.05 -3.83
CA ASP A 436 -6.98 -26.30 -3.52
C ASP A 436 -6.46 -27.01 -2.26
N ILE A 437 -6.17 -26.26 -1.22
CA ILE A 437 -5.72 -26.77 0.07
C ILE A 437 -6.85 -26.62 1.08
N ASP A 438 -7.27 -27.71 1.70
CA ASP A 438 -8.24 -27.65 2.80
C ASP A 438 -7.60 -27.06 4.05
N SER A 439 -7.88 -25.77 4.32
CA SER A 439 -7.40 -25.10 5.52
C SER A 439 -7.98 -25.66 6.82
N ASN A 440 -9.04 -26.50 6.76
CA ASN A 440 -9.63 -27.12 7.94
C ASN A 440 -8.72 -28.18 8.59
N LYS A 441 -7.75 -28.71 7.86
CA LYS A 441 -6.78 -29.67 8.42
C LYS A 441 -5.81 -29.03 9.43
N TYR A 442 -5.67 -27.69 9.43
CA TYR A 442 -4.79 -26.98 10.35
C TYR A 442 -5.47 -26.60 11.66
N SER A 443 -4.72 -26.69 12.73
CA SER A 443 -5.10 -26.19 14.06
C SER A 443 -4.81 -24.69 14.17
N VAL A 444 -3.76 -24.24 13.51
CA VAL A 444 -3.28 -22.84 13.51
C VAL A 444 -2.97 -22.42 12.08
N LEU A 445 -3.46 -21.25 11.68
CA LEU A 445 -3.00 -20.54 10.49
C LEU A 445 -2.06 -19.42 10.91
N VAL A 446 -0.95 -19.26 10.21
CA VAL A 446 -0.06 -18.08 10.27
C VAL A 446 -0.29 -17.29 9.00
N LEU A 447 -0.74 -16.05 9.15
CA LEU A 447 -1.17 -15.18 8.05
C LEU A 447 -0.38 -13.87 8.12
N LYS A 448 0.13 -13.36 6.98
CA LYS A 448 0.90 -12.11 6.90
C LYS A 448 0.05 -10.98 6.34
N GLY A 449 0.13 -9.80 6.97
CA GLY A 449 -0.60 -8.60 6.56
C GLY A 449 -1.80 -8.26 7.45
N PHE A 450 -2.69 -7.38 6.97
CA PHE A 450 -3.75 -6.80 7.79
C PHE A 450 -4.82 -7.80 8.24
N GLY A 451 -4.95 -7.96 9.55
CA GLY A 451 -5.84 -8.94 10.18
C GLY A 451 -7.32 -8.74 9.88
N HIS A 452 -7.77 -7.52 9.62
CA HIS A 452 -9.17 -7.24 9.29
C HIS A 452 -9.56 -7.84 7.93
N SER A 453 -8.70 -7.78 6.93
CA SER A 453 -8.91 -8.36 5.60
C SER A 453 -9.05 -9.89 5.67
N TYR A 454 -8.23 -10.55 6.47
CA TYR A 454 -8.33 -12.00 6.67
C TYR A 454 -9.63 -12.44 7.32
N LYS A 455 -10.19 -11.67 8.25
CA LYS A 455 -11.49 -12.00 8.86
C LYS A 455 -12.60 -12.08 7.82
N ALA A 456 -12.59 -11.23 6.81
CA ALA A 456 -13.55 -11.29 5.72
C ALA A 456 -13.35 -12.55 4.84
N ASN A 457 -12.09 -12.86 4.48
CA ASN A 457 -11.75 -13.98 3.58
C ASN A 457 -11.88 -15.37 4.21
N PHE A 458 -11.89 -15.46 5.54
CA PHE A 458 -12.05 -16.70 6.30
C PHE A 458 -13.34 -16.72 7.15
N SER A 459 -14.35 -15.90 6.79
CA SER A 459 -15.58 -15.70 7.54
C SER A 459 -16.48 -16.95 7.64
N ASP A 460 -16.29 -17.93 6.78
CA ASP A 460 -17.00 -19.22 6.77
C ASP A 460 -16.58 -20.18 7.91
N LYS A 461 -15.60 -19.76 8.72
CA LYS A 461 -14.97 -20.59 9.75
C LYS A 461 -14.83 -19.86 11.09
N GLU A 462 -15.06 -20.60 12.16
CA GLU A 462 -14.87 -20.09 13.54
C GLU A 462 -13.39 -20.13 13.94
N TYR A 463 -12.61 -19.13 13.50
CA TYR A 463 -11.26 -18.93 13.99
C TYR A 463 -11.24 -17.99 15.21
N VAL A 464 -10.36 -18.29 16.16
CA VAL A 464 -9.94 -17.34 17.17
C VAL A 464 -8.75 -16.57 16.61
N TYR A 465 -8.93 -15.27 16.37
CA TYR A 465 -7.91 -14.41 15.77
C TYR A 465 -7.04 -13.76 16.83
N PHE A 466 -5.74 -13.76 16.59
CA PHE A 466 -4.75 -13.01 17.35
C PHE A 466 -3.93 -12.15 16.42
N THR A 467 -3.74 -10.88 16.76
CA THR A 467 -2.68 -10.06 16.16
C THR A 467 -1.45 -10.25 17.04
N ALA A 468 -0.46 -10.97 16.55
CA ALA A 468 0.65 -11.41 17.36
C ALA A 468 1.70 -10.30 17.57
N GLU A 469 2.23 -10.21 18.78
CA GLU A 469 3.48 -9.49 19.00
C GLU A 469 4.60 -10.22 18.25
N SER A 470 5.14 -9.54 17.22
CA SER A 470 6.16 -10.07 16.32
C SER A 470 7.27 -9.04 16.12
N ILE A 471 8.21 -9.35 15.24
CA ILE A 471 9.33 -8.47 14.88
C ILE A 471 9.29 -8.21 13.37
N GLY A 472 9.62 -6.99 12.95
CA GLY A 472 9.65 -6.62 11.54
C GLY A 472 9.52 -5.13 11.32
N VAL A 473 9.63 -4.72 10.06
CA VAL A 473 9.63 -3.31 9.64
C VAL A 473 8.23 -2.69 9.59
N ASN A 474 7.18 -3.51 9.76
CA ASN A 474 5.79 -3.07 9.82
C ASN A 474 5.19 -3.18 11.23
N ASN A 475 6.03 -3.22 12.27
CA ASN A 475 5.55 -3.35 13.63
C ASN A 475 4.57 -2.20 13.97
N PRO A 476 3.32 -2.49 14.42
CA PRO A 476 2.35 -1.47 14.83
C PRO A 476 2.83 -0.60 15.99
N ASP A 477 3.75 -1.10 16.81
CA ASP A 477 4.51 -0.26 17.73
C ASP A 477 5.63 0.44 16.96
N VAL A 478 5.36 1.63 16.46
CA VAL A 478 6.26 2.41 15.61
C VAL A 478 7.63 2.68 16.24
N THR A 479 7.75 2.52 17.58
CA THR A 479 9.05 2.67 18.28
C THR A 479 9.98 1.46 18.08
N LYS A 480 9.46 0.34 17.54
CA LYS A 480 10.19 -0.92 17.36
C LYS A 480 10.65 -1.17 15.92
N ILE A 481 10.22 -0.38 14.93
CA ILE A 481 10.56 -0.64 13.52
C ILE A 481 11.99 -0.26 13.14
N GLY A 482 12.57 0.73 13.84
CA GLY A 482 13.93 1.22 13.61
C GLY A 482 14.19 2.58 14.20
N GLU A 483 15.38 3.14 13.93
CA GLU A 483 15.76 4.48 14.37
C GLU A 483 15.35 5.53 13.34
N PHE A 484 14.43 6.42 13.72
CA PHE A 484 14.02 7.57 12.90
C PHE A 484 15.04 8.72 13.03
N LYS A 485 15.66 9.09 11.90
CA LYS A 485 16.71 10.11 11.82
C LYS A 485 16.27 11.39 11.12
N LYS A 486 15.28 11.29 10.21
CA LYS A 486 14.86 12.39 9.33
C LYS A 486 13.50 12.98 9.68
N ILE A 487 12.65 12.22 10.37
CA ILE A 487 11.31 12.69 10.74
C ILE A 487 11.40 13.96 11.58
N ARG A 488 10.44 14.87 11.40
CA ARG A 488 10.30 16.08 12.24
C ARG A 488 10.16 15.72 13.71
N ARG A 489 10.68 16.60 14.58
CA ARG A 489 10.59 16.45 16.04
C ARG A 489 10.05 17.73 16.68
N PRO A 490 9.27 17.65 17.79
CA PRO A 490 8.80 16.43 18.45
C PRO A 490 7.63 15.79 17.67
N VAL A 491 7.50 14.45 17.76
CA VAL A 491 6.40 13.69 17.14
C VAL A 491 5.95 12.54 18.08
N TYR A 492 4.63 12.39 18.25
CA TYR A 492 4.07 11.26 19.00
C TYR A 492 4.08 9.99 18.13
N PRO A 493 4.40 8.78 18.66
CA PRO A 493 4.76 8.50 20.06
C PRO A 493 6.27 8.53 20.33
N LEU A 494 7.10 8.93 19.37
CA LEU A 494 8.58 8.82 19.49
C LEU A 494 9.17 9.76 20.57
N ASP A 495 8.58 10.93 20.77
CA ASP A 495 9.09 11.96 21.69
C ASP A 495 8.12 12.33 22.82
N MET A 496 6.85 11.97 22.67
CA MET A 496 5.76 12.31 23.59
C MET A 496 5.12 11.03 24.09
N LYS A 497 4.81 10.96 25.39
CA LYS A 497 4.09 9.84 26.00
C LYS A 497 2.62 10.17 26.19
#